data_e1e6089075195fae7723917e59cc0d11
#
_entry.id   e1e6089075195fae7723917e59cc0d11
#
_cell.length_a   1.000
_cell.length_b   1.000
_cell.length_c   1.000
_cell.angle_alpha   90.00
_cell.angle_beta   90.00
_cell.angle_gamma   90.00
#
_symmetry.space_group_name_H-M   'P 1'
#
loop_
_entity.id
_entity.type
_entity.pdbx_description
1 polymer ?
#
loop_
_entity_poly.entity_id
_entity_poly.type
_entity_poly.pdbx_seq_one_letter_code
_entity_poly.pdbx_strand_id
1 'polypeptide(L)'
;MVRKVKKFKAGFVISDSNLTPENTLADVLELVRRTEHSTIGVTDDGTPNGKLLGMVTSRDYREGKDPIDMKVKDFMTPFAKLIVGELGMTLKEANQIIWDHKLNTLPIIDKDQKLQYFVFRKDYDSHRENPKELSGGDKKLLVGAGINTRDYKERVPALVEAGVDVLCIDSSDGYSEWQYETLHWIKDTYGDKVLVGAGNVVDQDGFNYLADAGADFIKVGIGGGSICITREQKGIGRGQATALIDVAKARDEYFKRHGVYIPICSDGGLVHDYHMVLALAMGADFLMMGRYFAPVSYTHLRAHET
;
A
#
# COMPACT_ATOMS: atom_id res chain seq x y z
N MET A 1 6.82 -3.07 5.69
CA MET A 1 5.63 -3.59 5.01
C MET A 1 5.08 -2.57 4.03
N VAL A 2 4.64 -1.35 4.44
CA VAL A 2 4.10 -0.29 3.55
C VAL A 2 5.00 -0.05 2.32
N ARG A 3 6.30 0.20 2.51
CA ARG A 3 7.25 0.38 1.41
C ARG A 3 7.26 -0.80 0.42
N LYS A 4 7.12 -2.05 0.89
CA LYS A 4 7.06 -3.23 0.01
C LYS A 4 5.81 -3.22 -0.87
N VAL A 5 4.64 -2.90 -0.29
CA VAL A 5 3.39 -2.81 -1.04
C VAL A 5 3.43 -1.63 -2.02
N LYS A 6 3.95 -0.48 -1.60
CA LYS A 6 4.09 0.72 -2.46
C LYS A 6 5.11 0.56 -3.59
N LYS A 7 6.00 -0.41 -3.50
CA LYS A 7 6.87 -0.79 -4.62
C LYS A 7 6.13 -1.57 -5.71
N PHE A 8 5.03 -2.21 -5.37
CA PHE A 8 4.17 -2.87 -6.34
C PHE A 8 3.44 -1.80 -7.15
N LYS A 9 3.74 -1.71 -8.44
CA LYS A 9 3.14 -0.77 -9.37
C LYS A 9 2.56 -1.53 -10.55
N ALA A 10 1.31 -1.23 -10.90
CA ALA A 10 0.75 -1.62 -12.17
C ALA A 10 1.27 -0.65 -13.25
N GLY A 11 2.25 -1.05 -14.03
CA GLY A 11 2.67 -0.34 -15.23
C GLY A 11 4.02 0.37 -15.18
N PHE A 12 4.07 1.70 -15.26
CA PHE A 12 5.34 2.46 -15.32
C PHE A 12 5.98 2.61 -13.94
N VAL A 13 7.16 2.03 -13.74
CA VAL A 13 7.88 2.01 -12.45
C VAL A 13 9.11 2.90 -12.52
N ILE A 14 9.24 3.87 -11.61
CA ILE A 14 10.51 4.59 -11.42
C ILE A 14 11.51 3.63 -10.81
N SER A 15 12.70 3.54 -11.41
CA SER A 15 13.76 2.69 -10.88
C SER A 15 14.26 3.24 -9.54
N ASP A 16 14.37 2.38 -8.53
CA ASP A 16 15.07 2.67 -7.28
C ASP A 16 16.38 1.86 -7.15
N SER A 17 16.76 1.22 -8.26
CA SER A 17 17.90 0.32 -8.36
C SER A 17 18.73 0.72 -9.56
N ASN A 18 19.65 1.66 -9.35
CA ASN A 18 20.51 2.19 -10.42
C ASN A 18 21.97 2.17 -9.97
N LEU A 19 22.86 1.95 -10.91
CA LEU A 19 24.32 1.94 -10.74
C LEU A 19 24.98 2.69 -11.92
N THR A 20 26.26 3.01 -11.76
CA THR A 20 27.11 3.52 -12.85
C THR A 20 27.87 2.37 -13.50
N PRO A 21 28.43 2.54 -14.70
CA PRO A 21 29.29 1.55 -15.35
C PRO A 21 30.56 1.18 -14.54
N GLU A 22 31.00 2.07 -13.66
CA GLU A 22 32.20 1.88 -12.84
C GLU A 22 31.96 1.11 -11.52
N ASN A 23 30.70 0.89 -11.16
CA ASN A 23 30.36 0.01 -10.04
C ASN A 23 30.80 -1.43 -10.33
N THR A 24 30.83 -2.25 -9.29
CA THR A 24 31.29 -3.65 -9.36
C THR A 24 30.16 -4.64 -9.23
N LEU A 25 30.43 -5.92 -9.49
CA LEU A 25 29.49 -7.01 -9.21
C LEU A 25 29.14 -7.08 -7.71
N ALA A 26 30.07 -6.74 -6.82
CA ALA A 26 29.78 -6.64 -5.38
C ALA A 26 28.68 -5.62 -5.12
N ASP A 27 28.75 -4.43 -5.75
CA ASP A 27 27.73 -3.37 -5.63
C ASP A 27 26.35 -3.84 -6.16
N VAL A 28 26.35 -4.59 -7.26
CA VAL A 28 25.14 -5.21 -7.83
C VAL A 28 24.49 -6.16 -6.82
N LEU A 29 25.29 -7.07 -6.23
CA LEU A 29 24.78 -8.06 -5.27
C LEU A 29 24.26 -7.40 -3.99
N GLU A 30 24.96 -6.37 -3.50
CA GLU A 30 24.50 -5.57 -2.35
C GLU A 30 23.18 -4.88 -2.66
N LEU A 31 23.08 -4.23 -3.83
CA LEU A 31 21.86 -3.54 -4.26
C LEU A 31 20.68 -4.53 -4.39
N VAL A 32 20.91 -5.70 -5.00
CA VAL A 32 19.88 -6.75 -5.12
C VAL A 32 19.41 -7.24 -3.75
N ARG A 33 20.31 -7.47 -2.80
CA ARG A 33 19.97 -7.89 -1.42
C ARG A 33 19.15 -6.82 -0.70
N ARG A 34 19.49 -5.54 -0.88
CA ARG A 34 18.81 -4.41 -0.24
C ARG A 34 17.44 -4.13 -0.84
N THR A 35 17.32 -4.19 -2.17
CA THR A 35 16.10 -3.79 -2.89
C THR A 35 15.20 -4.97 -3.27
N GLU A 36 15.74 -6.19 -3.26
CA GLU A 36 15.09 -7.40 -3.79
C GLU A 36 14.74 -7.29 -5.29
N HIS A 37 15.40 -6.37 -6.02
CA HIS A 37 15.20 -6.15 -7.46
C HIS A 37 16.33 -6.79 -8.26
N SER A 38 15.96 -7.58 -9.27
CA SER A 38 16.91 -8.25 -10.17
C SER A 38 17.16 -7.50 -11.47
N THR A 39 16.52 -6.35 -11.69
CA THR A 39 16.71 -5.48 -12.85
C THR A 39 17.25 -4.14 -12.39
N ILE A 40 18.41 -3.77 -12.87
CA ILE A 40 19.16 -2.59 -12.48
C ILE A 40 19.39 -1.71 -13.70
N GLY A 41 19.00 -0.45 -13.63
CA GLY A 41 19.35 0.55 -14.65
C GLY A 41 20.81 0.97 -14.48
N VAL A 42 21.59 0.96 -15.57
CA VAL A 42 22.93 1.51 -15.56
C VAL A 42 22.88 2.88 -16.20
N THR A 43 23.08 3.92 -15.38
CA THR A 43 23.03 5.32 -15.81
C THR A 43 24.40 6.00 -15.64
N ASP A 44 24.59 7.13 -16.29
CA ASP A 44 25.86 7.87 -16.23
C ASP A 44 26.21 8.36 -14.82
N ASP A 45 25.20 8.69 -14.02
CA ASP A 45 25.34 9.23 -12.68
C ASP A 45 24.84 8.29 -11.54
N GLY A 46 24.31 7.11 -11.89
CA GLY A 46 23.75 6.15 -10.93
C GLY A 46 22.40 6.55 -10.35
N THR A 47 21.74 7.58 -10.89
CA THR A 47 20.43 8.06 -10.43
C THR A 47 19.28 7.51 -11.27
N PRO A 48 18.02 7.53 -10.75
CA PRO A 48 16.84 7.10 -11.49
C PRO A 48 16.57 7.87 -12.78
N ASN A 49 17.07 9.11 -12.89
CA ASN A 49 16.84 10.00 -14.03
C ASN A 49 18.12 10.29 -14.83
N GLY A 50 19.20 9.55 -14.58
CA GLY A 50 20.43 9.65 -15.34
C GLY A 50 20.28 9.14 -16.77
N LYS A 51 21.26 9.46 -17.63
CA LYS A 51 21.30 8.97 -18.99
C LYS A 51 21.49 7.45 -19.00
N LEU A 52 20.59 6.71 -19.62
CA LEU A 52 20.63 5.26 -19.67
C LEU A 52 21.79 4.77 -20.55
N LEU A 53 22.73 4.04 -19.97
CA LEU A 53 23.91 3.47 -20.65
C LEU A 53 23.78 1.96 -20.84
N GLY A 54 22.95 1.30 -20.05
CA GLY A 54 22.72 -0.13 -20.14
C GLY A 54 21.80 -0.66 -19.07
N MET A 55 21.69 -1.97 -18.98
CA MET A 55 20.94 -2.67 -17.94
C MET A 55 21.71 -3.89 -17.45
N VAL A 56 21.51 -4.24 -16.17
CA VAL A 56 21.95 -5.50 -15.58
C VAL A 56 20.75 -6.28 -15.08
N THR A 57 20.74 -7.56 -15.37
CA THR A 57 19.76 -8.53 -14.86
C THR A 57 20.47 -9.74 -14.28
N SER A 58 19.75 -10.60 -13.54
CA SER A 58 20.31 -11.85 -12.99
C SER A 58 20.89 -12.83 -14.04
N ARG A 59 20.69 -12.57 -15.33
CA ARG A 59 21.22 -13.37 -16.44
C ARG A 59 22.57 -12.89 -16.94
N ASP A 60 22.99 -11.71 -16.53
CA ASP A 60 24.22 -11.08 -17.03
C ASP A 60 25.45 -11.43 -16.19
N TYR A 61 25.27 -12.10 -15.04
CA TYR A 61 26.36 -12.54 -14.15
C TYR A 61 26.02 -13.85 -13.44
N ARG A 62 27.05 -14.52 -12.91
CA ARG A 62 26.90 -15.76 -12.16
C ARG A 62 27.44 -15.57 -10.75
N GLU A 63 26.54 -15.46 -9.76
CA GLU A 63 26.92 -15.33 -8.36
C GLU A 63 27.78 -16.53 -7.90
N GLY A 64 28.91 -16.25 -7.23
CA GLY A 64 29.85 -17.24 -6.75
C GLY A 64 30.80 -17.83 -7.82
N LYS A 65 30.70 -17.40 -9.09
CA LYS A 65 31.60 -17.82 -10.17
C LYS A 65 32.35 -16.65 -10.81
N ASP A 66 31.65 -15.54 -11.05
CA ASP A 66 32.25 -14.39 -11.68
C ASP A 66 32.98 -13.52 -10.63
N PRO A 67 34.09 -12.83 -10.95
CA PRO A 67 34.85 -12.01 -10.01
C PRO A 67 33.98 -10.88 -9.44
N ILE A 68 33.98 -10.70 -8.13
CA ILE A 68 33.16 -9.70 -7.44
C ILE A 68 33.56 -8.25 -7.73
N ASP A 69 34.82 -8.04 -8.15
CA ASP A 69 35.41 -6.75 -8.56
C ASP A 69 35.23 -6.44 -10.05
N MET A 70 34.62 -7.35 -10.83
CA MET A 70 34.29 -7.15 -12.24
C MET A 70 33.39 -5.92 -12.39
N LYS A 71 33.74 -5.02 -13.33
CA LYS A 71 33.00 -3.78 -13.53
C LYS A 71 31.66 -4.02 -14.25
N VAL A 72 30.64 -3.26 -13.89
CA VAL A 72 29.29 -3.33 -14.48
C VAL A 72 29.34 -3.16 -15.99
N LYS A 73 30.18 -2.27 -16.51
CA LYS A 73 30.37 -2.05 -17.96
C LYS A 73 30.81 -3.29 -18.72
N ASP A 74 31.49 -4.25 -18.06
CA ASP A 74 32.04 -5.43 -18.69
C ASP A 74 31.01 -6.56 -18.88
N PHE A 75 29.92 -6.53 -18.12
CA PHE A 75 28.88 -7.55 -18.20
C PHE A 75 27.46 -7.02 -18.41
N MET A 76 27.21 -5.70 -18.29
CA MET A 76 25.89 -5.13 -18.57
C MET A 76 25.48 -5.36 -20.03
N THR A 77 24.18 -5.43 -20.27
CA THR A 77 23.63 -5.26 -21.62
C THR A 77 23.70 -3.77 -21.99
N PRO A 78 24.58 -3.36 -22.95
CA PRO A 78 24.76 -1.95 -23.27
C PRO A 78 23.54 -1.37 -24.00
N PHE A 79 23.34 -0.05 -23.89
CA PHE A 79 22.20 0.66 -24.48
C PHE A 79 21.95 0.32 -25.95
N ALA A 80 22.98 0.22 -26.77
CA ALA A 80 22.85 -0.11 -28.21
C ALA A 80 22.15 -1.46 -28.48
N LYS A 81 22.08 -2.35 -27.48
CA LYS A 81 21.43 -3.65 -27.59
C LYS A 81 20.05 -3.67 -26.88
N LEU A 82 19.68 -2.59 -26.22
CA LEU A 82 18.39 -2.49 -25.55
C LEU A 82 17.29 -2.12 -26.53
N ILE A 83 16.13 -2.71 -26.32
CA ILE A 83 14.88 -2.20 -26.86
C ILE A 83 14.30 -1.28 -25.80
N VAL A 84 13.97 -0.06 -26.16
CA VAL A 84 13.46 0.98 -25.26
C VAL A 84 12.13 1.50 -25.76
N GLY A 85 11.31 2.00 -24.82
CA GLY A 85 10.12 2.76 -25.13
C GLY A 85 10.36 4.27 -24.93
N GLU A 86 9.49 5.08 -25.51
CA GLU A 86 9.57 6.54 -25.42
C GLU A 86 8.63 7.08 -24.34
N LEU A 87 9.05 8.17 -23.69
CA LEU A 87 8.22 8.88 -22.72
C LEU A 87 6.92 9.39 -23.39
N GLY A 88 5.78 9.10 -22.76
CA GLY A 88 4.45 9.46 -23.27
C GLY A 88 3.71 8.30 -23.93
N MET A 89 4.37 7.16 -24.22
CA MET A 89 3.68 5.97 -24.68
C MET A 89 2.68 5.45 -23.63
N THR A 90 1.62 4.80 -24.11
CA THR A 90 0.64 4.14 -23.23
C THR A 90 1.18 2.81 -22.72
N LEU A 91 0.62 2.32 -21.60
CA LEU A 91 0.97 1.00 -21.07
C LEU A 91 0.64 -0.13 -22.07
N LYS A 92 -0.40 0.04 -22.89
CA LYS A 92 -0.78 -0.91 -23.93
C LYS A 92 0.30 -1.02 -25.02
N GLU A 93 0.83 0.11 -25.48
CA GLU A 93 1.92 0.14 -26.46
C GLU A 93 3.20 -0.45 -25.87
N ALA A 94 3.55 -0.10 -24.63
CA ALA A 94 4.71 -0.68 -23.93
C ALA A 94 4.60 -2.20 -23.82
N ASN A 95 3.43 -2.72 -23.45
CA ASN A 95 3.19 -4.15 -23.36
C ASN A 95 3.20 -4.85 -24.72
N GLN A 96 2.77 -4.19 -25.78
CA GLN A 96 2.89 -4.71 -27.14
C GLN A 96 4.35 -4.92 -27.53
N ILE A 97 5.21 -3.94 -27.25
CA ILE A 97 6.67 -4.04 -27.49
C ILE A 97 7.28 -5.19 -26.67
N ILE A 98 6.92 -5.29 -25.38
CA ILE A 98 7.37 -6.37 -24.49
C ILE A 98 7.00 -7.74 -25.09
N TRP A 99 5.78 -7.87 -25.59
CA TRP A 99 5.29 -9.12 -26.16
C TRP A 99 5.98 -9.49 -27.47
N ASP A 100 6.04 -8.55 -28.42
CA ASP A 100 6.60 -8.76 -29.75
C ASP A 100 8.09 -9.13 -29.70
N HIS A 101 8.83 -8.50 -28.79
CA HIS A 101 10.26 -8.72 -28.59
C HIS A 101 10.59 -9.73 -27.48
N LYS A 102 9.60 -10.38 -26.88
CA LYS A 102 9.76 -11.38 -25.78
C LYS A 102 10.61 -10.86 -24.61
N LEU A 103 10.42 -9.59 -24.27
CA LEU A 103 11.13 -8.94 -23.18
C LEU A 103 10.50 -9.29 -21.82
N ASN A 104 11.28 -9.21 -20.75
CA ASN A 104 10.77 -9.21 -19.38
C ASN A 104 10.63 -7.78 -18.84
N THR A 105 11.40 -6.86 -19.39
CA THR A 105 11.45 -5.45 -18.93
C THR A 105 11.68 -4.55 -20.15
N LEU A 106 10.96 -3.44 -20.19
CA LEU A 106 11.13 -2.37 -21.17
C LEU A 106 11.52 -1.09 -20.44
N PRO A 107 12.74 -0.54 -20.62
CA PRO A 107 13.07 0.78 -20.15
C PRO A 107 12.38 1.85 -20.99
N ILE A 108 11.84 2.87 -20.34
CA ILE A 108 11.22 4.04 -20.97
C ILE A 108 12.15 5.22 -20.77
N ILE A 109 12.51 5.86 -21.87
CA ILE A 109 13.44 6.99 -21.88
C ILE A 109 12.79 8.25 -22.48
N ASP A 110 13.34 9.39 -22.16
CA ASP A 110 12.99 10.65 -22.82
C ASP A 110 13.87 10.91 -24.06
N LYS A 111 13.70 12.09 -24.67
CA LYS A 111 14.44 12.52 -25.88
C LYS A 111 15.95 12.68 -25.63
N ASP A 112 16.35 12.91 -24.38
CA ASP A 112 17.75 13.06 -23.96
C ASP A 112 18.36 11.73 -23.51
N GLN A 113 17.69 10.60 -23.79
CA GLN A 113 18.07 9.25 -23.39
C GLN A 113 18.08 9.05 -21.86
N LYS A 114 17.40 9.91 -21.09
CA LYS A 114 17.31 9.73 -19.63
C LYS A 114 16.27 8.69 -19.27
N LEU A 115 16.63 7.81 -18.36
CA LEU A 115 15.71 6.79 -17.84
C LEU A 115 14.56 7.47 -17.08
N GLN A 116 13.34 7.13 -17.43
CA GLN A 116 12.13 7.63 -16.79
C GLN A 116 11.42 6.54 -16.01
N TYR A 117 11.20 5.39 -16.66
CA TYR A 117 10.47 4.27 -16.08
C TYR A 117 10.99 2.93 -16.57
N PHE A 118 10.65 1.88 -15.85
CA PHE A 118 10.59 0.52 -16.35
C PHE A 118 9.16 0.04 -16.48
N VAL A 119 8.87 -0.80 -17.48
CA VAL A 119 7.64 -1.56 -17.59
C VAL A 119 8.00 -3.05 -17.55
N PHE A 120 7.38 -3.81 -16.66
CA PHE A 120 7.66 -5.23 -16.47
C PHE A 120 6.52 -6.09 -17.01
N ARG A 121 6.86 -7.16 -17.71
CA ARG A 121 5.88 -8.13 -18.25
C ARG A 121 5.00 -8.72 -17.15
N LYS A 122 5.57 -9.06 -15.99
CA LYS A 122 4.82 -9.60 -14.84
C LYS A 122 3.72 -8.67 -14.32
N ASP A 123 3.92 -7.35 -14.43
CA ASP A 123 2.95 -6.38 -13.93
C ASP A 123 1.73 -6.31 -14.86
N TYR A 124 1.91 -6.52 -16.15
CA TYR A 124 0.80 -6.64 -17.11
C TYR A 124 -0.05 -7.88 -16.84
N ASP A 125 0.60 -9.03 -16.65
CA ASP A 125 -0.11 -10.28 -16.36
C ASP A 125 -0.89 -10.15 -15.04
N SER A 126 -0.28 -9.60 -13.99
CA SER A 126 -0.93 -9.35 -12.69
C SER A 126 -2.14 -8.41 -12.82
N HIS A 127 -2.02 -7.30 -13.54
CA HIS A 127 -3.14 -6.36 -13.76
C HIS A 127 -4.28 -6.98 -14.56
N ARG A 128 -3.95 -7.82 -15.56
CA ARG A 128 -4.95 -8.55 -16.35
C ARG A 128 -5.71 -9.57 -15.49
N GLU A 129 -5.01 -10.23 -14.58
CA GLU A 129 -5.61 -11.19 -13.65
C GLU A 129 -6.43 -10.51 -12.53
N ASN A 130 -6.05 -9.28 -12.15
CA ASN A 130 -6.67 -8.51 -11.08
C ASN A 130 -7.20 -7.14 -11.55
N PRO A 131 -8.15 -7.08 -12.50
CA PRO A 131 -8.60 -5.83 -13.10
C PRO A 131 -9.35 -4.91 -12.14
N LYS A 132 -9.71 -5.41 -10.95
CA LYS A 132 -10.44 -4.67 -9.90
C LYS A 132 -9.54 -4.26 -8.74
N GLU A 133 -8.21 -4.42 -8.86
CA GLU A 133 -7.32 -3.96 -7.79
C GLU A 133 -7.46 -2.45 -7.56
N LEU A 134 -7.47 -2.06 -6.28
CA LEU A 134 -7.63 -0.67 -5.89
C LEU A 134 -6.28 0.04 -5.90
N SER A 135 -6.10 0.94 -6.86
CA SER A 135 -4.89 1.73 -7.01
C SER A 135 -5.17 3.23 -6.91
N GLY A 136 -4.20 3.98 -6.42
CA GLY A 136 -4.22 5.44 -6.40
C GLY A 136 -3.97 6.04 -7.79
N GLY A 137 -4.05 7.38 -7.87
CA GLY A 137 -3.79 8.12 -9.10
C GLY A 137 -2.37 7.93 -9.67
N ASP A 138 -1.42 7.53 -8.83
CA ASP A 138 -0.04 7.17 -9.19
C ASP A 138 0.12 5.69 -9.59
N LYS A 139 -0.99 4.95 -9.72
CA LYS A 139 -1.08 3.52 -10.05
C LYS A 139 -0.41 2.59 -9.04
N LYS A 140 -0.15 3.06 -7.82
CA LYS A 140 0.27 2.22 -6.70
C LYS A 140 -0.94 1.70 -5.95
N LEU A 141 -0.81 0.51 -5.35
CA LEU A 141 -1.83 -0.01 -4.46
C LEU A 141 -2.07 0.95 -3.30
N LEU A 142 -3.34 1.14 -2.93
CA LEU A 142 -3.69 1.86 -1.71
C LEU A 142 -3.34 1.02 -0.48
N VAL A 143 -2.70 1.65 0.49
CA VAL A 143 -2.20 0.98 1.70
C VAL A 143 -2.73 1.68 2.94
N GLY A 144 -3.46 0.93 3.76
CA GLY A 144 -3.82 1.32 5.12
C GLY A 144 -2.81 0.77 6.14
N ALA A 145 -2.59 1.51 7.23
CA ALA A 145 -1.79 1.04 8.35
C ALA A 145 -2.47 1.30 9.70
N GLY A 146 -2.51 0.28 10.55
CA GLY A 146 -2.95 0.40 11.93
C GLY A 146 -1.92 1.15 12.78
N ILE A 147 -2.41 2.04 13.63
CA ILE A 147 -1.64 2.75 14.65
C ILE A 147 -2.36 2.65 15.99
N ASN A 148 -1.63 2.87 17.08
CA ASN A 148 -2.21 2.97 18.41
C ASN A 148 -1.97 4.38 19.00
N THR A 149 -2.56 4.66 20.16
CA THR A 149 -2.48 5.95 20.83
C THR A 149 -1.24 6.12 21.72
N ARG A 150 -0.25 5.20 21.67
CA ARG A 150 0.93 5.24 22.55
C ARG A 150 2.20 5.66 21.81
N ASP A 151 2.41 5.09 20.60
CA ASP A 151 3.63 5.27 19.80
C ASP A 151 3.42 6.10 18.53
N TYR A 152 2.26 6.75 18.38
CA TYR A 152 1.89 7.44 17.15
C TYR A 152 2.87 8.52 16.73
N LYS A 153 3.48 9.25 17.67
CA LYS A 153 4.45 10.32 17.38
C LYS A 153 5.72 9.84 16.66
N GLU A 154 6.09 8.57 16.87
CA GLU A 154 7.23 7.94 16.19
C GLU A 154 6.79 7.16 14.96
N ARG A 155 5.67 6.42 15.09
CA ARG A 155 5.19 5.50 14.07
C ARG A 155 4.56 6.21 12.87
N VAL A 156 3.77 7.26 13.09
CA VAL A 156 3.07 7.98 12.01
C VAL A 156 4.05 8.65 11.04
N PRO A 157 5.09 9.39 11.48
CA PRO A 157 6.08 9.94 10.56
C PRO A 157 6.73 8.89 9.67
N ALA A 158 7.11 7.74 10.25
CA ALA A 158 7.72 6.65 9.49
C ALA A 158 6.76 6.00 8.47
N LEU A 159 5.47 5.92 8.78
CA LEU A 159 4.43 5.41 7.87
C LEU A 159 4.15 6.41 6.73
N VAL A 160 4.06 7.70 7.03
CA VAL A 160 3.87 8.76 6.04
C VAL A 160 5.06 8.82 5.08
N GLU A 161 6.30 8.76 5.60
CA GLU A 161 7.51 8.68 4.77
C GLU A 161 7.53 7.41 3.90
N ALA A 162 6.97 6.30 4.39
CA ALA A 162 6.84 5.07 3.62
C ALA A 162 5.74 5.13 2.54
N GLY A 163 4.93 6.19 2.49
CA GLY A 163 3.88 6.41 1.50
C GLY A 163 2.55 5.76 1.85
N VAL A 164 2.20 5.65 3.14
CA VAL A 164 0.86 5.18 3.55
C VAL A 164 -0.22 6.15 3.05
N ASP A 165 -1.36 5.61 2.59
CA ASP A 165 -2.49 6.43 2.12
C ASP A 165 -3.50 6.68 3.25
N VAL A 166 -3.67 5.68 4.13
CA VAL A 166 -4.68 5.70 5.17
C VAL A 166 -4.08 5.21 6.48
N LEU A 167 -4.25 5.97 7.54
CA LEU A 167 -3.99 5.53 8.90
C LEU A 167 -5.30 5.10 9.56
N CYS A 168 -5.24 4.14 10.47
CA CYS A 168 -6.37 3.74 11.26
C CYS A 168 -5.95 3.61 12.72
N ILE A 169 -6.52 4.44 13.59
CA ILE A 169 -6.32 4.29 15.03
C ILE A 169 -7.13 3.07 15.48
N ASP A 170 -6.42 2.03 15.91
CA ASP A 170 -7.04 0.76 16.30
C ASP A 170 -7.04 0.62 17.83
N SER A 171 -8.23 0.65 18.40
CA SER A 171 -8.48 0.51 19.83
C SER A 171 -9.75 -0.27 20.08
N SER A 172 -9.77 -1.04 21.16
CA SER A 172 -10.97 -1.74 21.62
C SER A 172 -12.07 -0.81 22.11
N ASP A 173 -11.74 0.46 22.34
CA ASP A 173 -12.67 1.52 22.75
C ASP A 173 -12.18 2.85 22.18
N GLY A 174 -12.93 3.37 21.20
CA GLY A 174 -12.60 4.60 20.48
C GLY A 174 -13.08 5.87 21.16
N TYR A 175 -14.05 5.76 22.04
CA TYR A 175 -14.60 6.91 22.78
C TYR A 175 -13.68 7.28 23.95
N SER A 176 -12.50 7.81 23.63
CA SER A 176 -11.45 8.12 24.61
C SER A 176 -10.66 9.36 24.25
N GLU A 177 -10.21 10.07 25.28
CA GLU A 177 -9.35 11.25 25.14
C GLU A 177 -8.05 10.96 24.38
N TRP A 178 -7.46 9.79 24.55
CA TRP A 178 -6.27 9.37 23.83
C TRP A 178 -6.47 9.30 22.31
N GLN A 179 -7.65 8.87 21.84
CA GLN A 179 -7.97 8.90 20.42
C GLN A 179 -8.16 10.32 19.92
N TYR A 180 -8.86 11.15 20.69
CA TYR A 180 -9.04 12.55 20.39
C TYR A 180 -7.70 13.28 20.21
N GLU A 181 -6.80 13.15 21.19
CA GLU A 181 -5.45 13.74 21.11
C GLU A 181 -4.64 13.22 19.93
N THR A 182 -4.69 11.91 19.66
CA THR A 182 -3.98 11.30 18.55
C THR A 182 -4.49 11.82 17.20
N LEU A 183 -5.81 11.91 17.02
CA LEU A 183 -6.44 12.47 15.83
C LEU A 183 -6.01 13.91 15.59
N HIS A 184 -6.16 14.76 16.61
CA HIS A 184 -5.78 16.17 16.52
C HIS A 184 -4.31 16.33 16.15
N TRP A 185 -3.42 15.61 16.84
CA TRP A 185 -2.00 15.67 16.51
C TRP A 185 -1.71 15.30 15.05
N ILE A 186 -2.34 14.25 14.52
CA ILE A 186 -2.14 13.83 13.13
C ILE A 186 -2.70 14.90 12.17
N LYS A 187 -3.90 15.40 12.42
CA LYS A 187 -4.53 16.43 11.57
C LYS A 187 -3.77 17.75 11.60
N ASP A 188 -3.30 18.18 12.75
CA ASP A 188 -2.48 19.38 12.89
C ASP A 188 -1.13 19.25 12.17
N THR A 189 -0.53 18.04 12.19
CA THR A 189 0.80 17.81 11.60
C THR A 189 0.75 17.61 10.10
N TYR A 190 -0.24 16.87 9.60
CA TYR A 190 -0.28 16.40 8.21
C TYR A 190 -1.47 16.94 7.41
N GLY A 191 -2.50 17.49 8.07
CA GLY A 191 -3.72 17.96 7.39
C GLY A 191 -4.39 16.85 6.59
N ASP A 192 -4.72 17.16 5.35
CA ASP A 192 -5.38 16.24 4.40
C ASP A 192 -4.39 15.37 3.59
N LYS A 193 -3.09 15.41 3.93
CA LYS A 193 -2.08 14.60 3.23
C LYS A 193 -2.23 13.10 3.49
N VAL A 194 -2.86 12.73 4.59
CA VAL A 194 -3.13 11.34 4.95
C VAL A 194 -4.51 11.25 5.58
N LEU A 195 -5.30 10.27 5.14
CA LEU A 195 -6.59 9.99 5.73
C LEU A 195 -6.42 9.24 7.05
N VAL A 196 -7.23 9.58 8.06
CA VAL A 196 -7.15 8.97 9.38
C VAL A 196 -8.53 8.46 9.81
N GLY A 197 -8.65 7.16 9.96
CA GLY A 197 -9.79 6.53 10.60
C GLY A 197 -9.58 6.34 12.09
N ALA A 198 -10.66 6.33 12.82
CA ALA A 198 -10.68 6.15 14.28
C ALA A 198 -11.72 5.12 14.72
N GLY A 199 -11.55 4.57 15.89
CA GLY A 199 -12.48 3.58 16.45
C GLY A 199 -11.80 2.63 17.42
N ASN A 200 -12.54 1.67 17.95
CA ASN A 200 -13.90 1.31 17.52
C ASN A 200 -14.95 1.92 18.44
N VAL A 201 -16.08 2.20 17.86
CA VAL A 201 -17.26 2.69 18.57
C VAL A 201 -18.46 1.77 18.29
N VAL A 202 -19.54 1.91 19.08
CA VAL A 202 -20.74 1.06 18.95
C VAL A 202 -22.06 1.83 19.08
N ASP A 203 -22.01 3.15 19.21
CA ASP A 203 -23.16 4.02 19.42
C ASP A 203 -22.98 5.40 18.79
N GLN A 204 -24.05 6.22 18.88
CA GLN A 204 -24.10 7.55 18.31
C GLN A 204 -23.13 8.52 18.99
N ASP A 205 -22.94 8.41 20.30
CA ASP A 205 -22.10 9.32 21.07
C ASP A 205 -20.63 9.13 20.67
N GLY A 206 -20.18 7.86 20.58
CA GLY A 206 -18.84 7.54 20.10
C GLY A 206 -18.59 7.99 18.66
N PHE A 207 -19.59 7.85 17.77
CA PHE A 207 -19.50 8.37 16.41
C PHE A 207 -19.30 9.88 16.38
N ASN A 208 -20.21 10.62 17.03
CA ASN A 208 -20.17 12.08 17.04
C ASN A 208 -18.85 12.60 17.64
N TYR A 209 -18.38 11.99 18.72
CA TYR A 209 -17.12 12.35 19.38
C TYR A 209 -15.91 12.24 18.43
N LEU A 210 -15.80 11.14 17.68
CA LEU A 210 -14.69 10.96 16.74
C LEU A 210 -14.86 11.79 15.46
N ALA A 211 -16.10 12.03 15.03
CA ALA A 211 -16.41 12.91 13.91
C ALA A 211 -16.00 14.35 14.21
N ASP A 212 -16.35 14.86 15.39
CA ASP A 212 -15.99 16.20 15.87
C ASP A 212 -14.46 16.34 16.08
N ALA A 213 -13.78 15.23 16.39
CA ALA A 213 -12.32 15.17 16.49
C ALA A 213 -11.60 15.17 15.11
N GLY A 214 -12.34 15.10 13.99
CA GLY A 214 -11.79 15.18 12.63
C GLY A 214 -11.42 13.84 12.00
N ALA A 215 -12.04 12.73 12.42
CA ALA A 215 -11.86 11.44 11.76
C ALA A 215 -12.39 11.47 10.32
N ASP A 216 -11.63 10.92 9.37
CA ASP A 216 -12.05 10.80 7.96
C ASP A 216 -12.98 9.60 7.74
N PHE A 217 -12.91 8.58 8.60
CA PHE A 217 -13.87 7.48 8.68
C PHE A 217 -13.87 6.89 10.09
N ILE A 218 -14.94 6.18 10.44
CA ILE A 218 -15.10 5.62 11.79
C ILE A 218 -15.31 4.11 11.72
N LYS A 219 -14.56 3.36 12.53
CA LYS A 219 -14.70 1.91 12.70
C LYS A 219 -15.75 1.58 13.76
N VAL A 220 -16.68 0.68 13.38
CA VAL A 220 -17.80 0.27 14.21
C VAL A 220 -17.67 -1.21 14.58
N GLY A 221 -17.66 -1.48 15.87
CA GLY A 221 -17.67 -2.83 16.43
C GLY A 221 -16.71 -3.02 17.58
N ILE A 222 -17.20 -3.50 18.71
CA ILE A 222 -16.41 -3.85 19.90
C ILE A 222 -16.69 -5.31 20.27
N GLY A 223 -15.64 -6.11 20.27
CA GLY A 223 -15.68 -7.50 20.71
C GLY A 223 -16.33 -8.48 19.72
N GLY A 224 -16.56 -8.08 18.45
CA GLY A 224 -17.16 -8.94 17.41
C GLY A 224 -16.18 -9.86 16.71
N GLY A 225 -14.87 -9.63 16.81
CA GLY A 225 -13.85 -10.44 16.19
C GLY A 225 -13.74 -11.84 16.79
N SER A 226 -13.39 -12.84 15.98
CA SER A 226 -13.32 -14.25 16.42
C SER A 226 -12.24 -14.53 17.48
N ILE A 227 -11.20 -13.71 17.54
CA ILE A 227 -10.10 -13.80 18.53
C ILE A 227 -10.22 -12.71 19.62
N CYS A 228 -11.26 -11.87 19.57
CA CYS A 228 -11.40 -10.73 20.47
C CYS A 228 -11.91 -11.16 21.83
N ILE A 229 -11.15 -10.83 22.89
CA ILE A 229 -11.49 -11.09 24.29
C ILE A 229 -11.97 -9.82 25.03
N THR A 230 -12.16 -8.71 24.33
CA THR A 230 -12.54 -7.43 24.95
C THR A 230 -13.81 -7.52 25.78
N ARG A 231 -14.84 -8.24 25.29
CA ARG A 231 -16.10 -8.44 26.02
C ARG A 231 -15.89 -9.16 27.34
N GLU A 232 -15.01 -10.15 27.36
CA GLU A 232 -14.70 -10.93 28.56
C GLU A 232 -13.83 -10.14 29.55
N GLN A 233 -12.84 -9.42 29.03
CA GLN A 233 -11.85 -8.71 29.86
C GLN A 233 -12.34 -7.35 30.37
N LYS A 234 -13.11 -6.62 29.57
CA LYS A 234 -13.55 -5.26 29.88
C LYS A 234 -15.06 -5.15 30.16
N GLY A 235 -15.82 -6.18 29.84
CA GLY A 235 -17.29 -6.16 30.00
C GLY A 235 -18.00 -5.18 29.06
N ILE A 236 -17.36 -4.75 27.96
CA ILE A 236 -17.90 -3.80 26.98
C ILE A 236 -18.15 -4.47 25.65
N GLY A 237 -19.12 -4.00 24.90
CA GLY A 237 -19.46 -4.47 23.57
C GLY A 237 -20.93 -4.28 23.25
N ARG A 238 -21.26 -4.45 21.98
CA ARG A 238 -22.64 -4.36 21.48
C ARG A 238 -22.81 -5.35 20.33
N GLY A 239 -24.03 -5.80 20.07
CA GLY A 239 -24.36 -6.59 18.89
C GLY A 239 -24.06 -5.79 17.62
N GLN A 240 -23.31 -6.39 16.67
CA GLN A 240 -22.81 -5.66 15.49
C GLN A 240 -23.91 -5.03 14.65
N ALA A 241 -25.03 -5.74 14.42
CA ALA A 241 -26.16 -5.21 13.66
C ALA A 241 -26.75 -3.96 14.33
N THR A 242 -26.97 -4.02 15.64
CA THR A 242 -27.51 -2.89 16.41
C THR A 242 -26.54 -1.70 16.40
N ALA A 243 -25.24 -1.95 16.57
CA ALA A 243 -24.23 -0.91 16.54
C ALA A 243 -24.17 -0.22 15.16
N LEU A 244 -24.21 -0.99 14.07
CA LEU A 244 -24.19 -0.43 12.71
C LEU A 244 -25.41 0.45 12.43
N ILE A 245 -26.62 0.00 12.74
CA ILE A 245 -27.84 0.76 12.50
C ILE A 245 -27.82 2.08 13.31
N ASP A 246 -27.34 2.02 14.55
CA ASP A 246 -27.30 3.19 15.41
C ASP A 246 -26.26 4.21 14.96
N VAL A 247 -25.05 3.75 14.62
CA VAL A 247 -23.98 4.60 14.12
C VAL A 247 -24.27 5.13 12.72
N ALA A 248 -24.89 4.34 11.83
CA ALA A 248 -25.33 4.82 10.51
C ALA A 248 -26.33 5.97 10.62
N LYS A 249 -27.26 5.88 11.58
CA LYS A 249 -28.19 6.98 11.88
C LYS A 249 -27.44 8.23 12.33
N ALA A 250 -26.47 8.10 13.23
CA ALA A 250 -25.65 9.24 13.68
C ALA A 250 -24.87 9.88 12.51
N ARG A 251 -24.27 9.07 11.62
CA ARG A 251 -23.60 9.55 10.40
C ARG A 251 -24.53 10.37 9.51
N ASP A 252 -25.74 9.85 9.26
CA ASP A 252 -26.71 10.51 8.38
C ASP A 252 -27.23 11.82 9.00
N GLU A 253 -27.41 11.85 10.32
CA GLU A 253 -27.77 13.07 11.06
C GLU A 253 -26.60 14.06 11.09
N TYR A 254 -25.37 13.62 11.24
CA TYR A 254 -24.16 14.44 11.18
C TYR A 254 -24.01 15.08 9.81
N PHE A 255 -24.18 14.29 8.73
CA PHE A 255 -24.16 14.79 7.37
C PHE A 255 -25.22 15.85 7.12
N LYS A 256 -26.43 15.67 7.60
CA LYS A 256 -27.52 16.68 7.48
C LYS A 256 -27.18 17.99 8.19
N ARG A 257 -26.50 17.91 9.35
CA ARG A 257 -26.13 19.08 10.15
C ARG A 257 -24.93 19.83 9.64
N HIS A 258 -23.90 19.09 9.18
CA HIS A 258 -22.58 19.65 8.89
C HIS A 258 -22.20 19.63 7.41
N GLY A 259 -22.95 18.93 6.56
CA GLY A 259 -22.62 18.74 5.14
C GLY A 259 -21.40 17.84 4.88
N VAL A 260 -20.84 17.22 5.92
CA VAL A 260 -19.66 16.34 5.86
C VAL A 260 -20.08 14.90 6.03
N TYR A 261 -19.82 14.08 5.01
CA TYR A 261 -20.09 12.64 5.07
C TYR A 261 -18.86 11.90 5.58
N ILE A 262 -18.98 11.24 6.73
CA ILE A 262 -17.91 10.45 7.35
C ILE A 262 -18.25 8.97 7.20
N PRO A 263 -17.58 8.22 6.30
CA PRO A 263 -17.87 6.81 6.09
C PRO A 263 -17.68 5.96 7.35
N ILE A 264 -18.48 4.90 7.49
CA ILE A 264 -18.36 3.94 8.58
C ILE A 264 -17.92 2.57 8.09
N CYS A 265 -16.96 1.99 8.79
CA CYS A 265 -16.41 0.67 8.53
C CYS A 265 -16.99 -0.35 9.52
N SER A 266 -17.67 -1.38 9.05
CA SER A 266 -18.04 -2.50 9.92
C SER A 266 -16.84 -3.38 10.20
N ASP A 267 -16.46 -3.53 11.45
CA ASP A 267 -15.31 -4.31 11.90
C ASP A 267 -15.69 -5.41 12.88
N GLY A 268 -15.31 -6.65 12.53
CA GLY A 268 -15.52 -7.84 13.32
C GLY A 268 -16.83 -8.60 13.02
N GLY A 269 -16.77 -9.92 13.20
CA GLY A 269 -17.90 -10.81 13.01
C GLY A 269 -18.26 -11.15 11.55
N LEU A 270 -17.52 -10.67 10.58
CA LEU A 270 -17.73 -10.90 9.15
C LEU A 270 -16.97 -12.15 8.69
N VAL A 271 -17.67 -13.29 8.64
CA VAL A 271 -17.08 -14.62 8.38
C VAL A 271 -17.61 -15.22 7.07
N HIS A 272 -18.80 -14.85 6.63
CA HIS A 272 -19.48 -15.36 5.45
C HIS A 272 -19.95 -14.24 4.54
N ASP A 273 -20.17 -14.54 3.25
CA ASP A 273 -20.58 -13.55 2.25
C ASP A 273 -21.87 -12.80 2.64
N TYR A 274 -22.85 -13.51 3.21
CA TYR A 274 -24.09 -12.88 3.65
C TYR A 274 -23.91 -11.90 4.80
N HIS A 275 -22.87 -12.07 5.65
CA HIS A 275 -22.55 -11.07 6.68
C HIS A 275 -22.14 -9.74 6.05
N MET A 276 -21.43 -9.78 4.90
CA MET A 276 -21.05 -8.56 4.19
C MET A 276 -22.27 -7.82 3.66
N VAL A 277 -23.18 -8.54 3.02
CA VAL A 277 -24.43 -7.98 2.49
C VAL A 277 -25.26 -7.36 3.60
N LEU A 278 -25.41 -8.07 4.71
CA LEU A 278 -26.15 -7.55 5.87
C LEU A 278 -25.51 -6.29 6.47
N ALA A 279 -24.19 -6.27 6.63
CA ALA A 279 -23.50 -5.11 7.18
C ALA A 279 -23.64 -3.86 6.28
N LEU A 280 -23.51 -4.02 4.97
CA LEU A 280 -23.75 -2.95 4.00
C LEU A 280 -25.21 -2.49 4.00
N ALA A 281 -26.16 -3.42 4.04
CA ALA A 281 -27.60 -3.10 4.12
C ALA A 281 -27.98 -2.37 5.41
N MET A 282 -27.22 -2.58 6.51
CA MET A 282 -27.38 -1.89 7.79
C MET A 282 -26.69 -0.53 7.85
N GLY A 283 -26.04 -0.10 6.77
CA GLY A 283 -25.48 1.22 6.60
C GLY A 283 -23.96 1.31 6.68
N ALA A 284 -23.22 0.20 6.73
CA ALA A 284 -21.78 0.25 6.58
C ALA A 284 -21.42 0.68 5.14
N ASP A 285 -20.40 1.53 5.01
CA ASP A 285 -19.88 1.97 3.70
C ASP A 285 -18.82 1.02 3.18
N PHE A 286 -18.04 0.42 4.08
CA PHE A 286 -17.04 -0.60 3.78
C PHE A 286 -16.81 -1.53 4.96
N LEU A 287 -16.00 -2.58 4.77
CA LEU A 287 -15.90 -3.69 5.69
C LEU A 287 -14.44 -3.98 6.05
N MET A 288 -14.19 -4.34 7.31
CA MET A 288 -12.92 -4.88 7.77
C MET A 288 -13.09 -6.35 8.14
N MET A 289 -12.33 -7.21 7.49
CA MET A 289 -12.45 -8.66 7.59
C MET A 289 -11.08 -9.28 7.85
N GLY A 290 -10.99 -10.11 8.88
CA GLY A 290 -9.81 -10.91 9.18
C GLY A 290 -10.04 -12.39 8.89
N ARG A 291 -10.93 -13.04 9.67
CA ARG A 291 -11.19 -14.47 9.60
C ARG A 291 -11.68 -14.94 8.23
N TYR A 292 -12.39 -14.10 7.48
CA TYR A 292 -12.84 -14.43 6.13
C TYR A 292 -11.68 -14.80 5.21
N PHE A 293 -10.53 -14.13 5.35
CA PHE A 293 -9.34 -14.37 4.56
C PHE A 293 -8.37 -15.39 5.17
N ALA A 294 -8.59 -15.85 6.42
CA ALA A 294 -7.69 -16.79 7.09
C ALA A 294 -7.53 -18.14 6.36
N PRO A 295 -8.54 -18.70 5.67
CA PRO A 295 -8.41 -19.92 4.88
C PRO A 295 -7.62 -19.75 3.58
N VAL A 296 -7.34 -18.52 3.16
CA VAL A 296 -6.63 -18.24 1.91
C VAL A 296 -5.13 -18.46 2.09
N SER A 297 -4.50 -19.19 1.18
CA SER A 297 -3.04 -19.37 1.16
C SER A 297 -2.39 -18.08 0.68
N TYR A 298 -1.68 -17.40 1.57
CA TYR A 298 -0.78 -16.31 1.21
C TYR A 298 0.57 -16.87 0.80
N THR A 299 1.05 -16.56 -0.40
CA THR A 299 2.35 -17.03 -0.89
C THR A 299 3.54 -16.48 -0.09
N HIS A 300 3.37 -15.34 0.58
CA HIS A 300 4.45 -14.65 1.32
C HIS A 300 4.10 -14.23 2.75
N LEU A 301 2.84 -14.31 3.15
CA LEU A 301 2.39 -13.96 4.50
C LEU A 301 1.38 -15.00 4.95
N ARG A 302 1.68 -15.71 6.01
CA ARG A 302 0.67 -16.45 6.77
C ARG A 302 -0.05 -15.45 7.66
N ALA A 303 -1.39 -15.48 7.68
CA ALA A 303 -2.13 -14.82 8.74
C ALA A 303 -1.69 -15.50 10.06
N HIS A 304 -0.94 -14.77 10.87
CA HIS A 304 -0.65 -15.23 12.22
C HIS A 304 -1.91 -15.03 13.03
N GLU A 305 -2.59 -16.12 13.34
CA GLU A 305 -3.50 -16.15 14.46
C GLU A 305 -2.64 -15.99 15.71
N THR A 306 -2.66 -14.81 16.29
CA THR A 306 -2.11 -14.55 17.63
C THR A 306 -3.23 -14.64 18.64
#